data_905a052f1768382e666c5c82a46a2a65
#
_entry.id   905a052f1768382e666c5c82a46a2a65
#
_cell.length_a   1.000
_cell.length_b   1.000
_cell.length_c   1.000
_cell.angle_alpha   90.00
_cell.angle_beta   90.00
_cell.angle_gamma   90.00
#
_symmetry.space_group_name_H-M   'P 1'
#
loop_
_entity.id
_entity.type
_entity.pdbx_description
1 polymer ?
#
loop_
_entity_poly.entity_id
_entity_poly.type
_entity_poly.pdbx_seq_one_letter_code
_entity_poly.pdbx_strand_id
1 'polypeptide(L)'
;MIDKTQLHYQKPSEVFFTDDISSEGVLKLYEHIKFDAPGRVAIKLHFGERGNKNFASPALSKGLALATNATLVDSNVLYVGPRRYTDSHMELALQHGFDFAPVCILDGEQEVELPVKGIKYFDSIRVGSHFEDFDSYIVFSHCTGHVMAGFGAAIKNVAMGMAAVGGKMAQHSSAVPLINEEKCVSCEECLETCPGDAITIDPVSVDPAKCIGCGKCIGICPQQVYDVNWGSTGSSLFVERMVEYAKGMLDYKPMVFVTVLANISPDCDCDGHARAPFVEDIGIIASRDIVAIDKATFDLVARQTGKENIFTDMHRNTDGRPQYLYGDSLGMGTVNYRLVKI
;
A
#
# COMPACT_ATOMS: atom_id res chain seq x y z
N MET A 1 12.85 31.26 4.39
CA MET A 1 13.78 31.27 3.25
C MET A 1 14.59 29.99 3.37
N ILE A 2 14.27 28.98 2.54
CA ILE A 2 15.01 27.73 2.50
C ILE A 2 16.32 28.02 1.78
N ASP A 3 17.43 27.73 2.44
CA ASP A 3 18.77 27.90 1.90
C ASP A 3 18.96 27.00 0.67
N LYS A 4 19.05 27.61 -0.50
CA LYS A 4 19.22 26.92 -1.79
C LYS A 4 20.62 26.33 -2.01
N THR A 5 21.51 26.41 -1.03
CA THR A 5 22.91 25.97 -1.16
C THR A 5 23.17 24.51 -0.77
N GLN A 6 22.16 23.75 -0.36
CA GLN A 6 22.28 22.31 -0.06
C GLN A 6 21.51 21.41 -1.04
N LEU A 7 21.38 21.82 -2.30
CA LEU A 7 21.04 20.86 -3.36
C LEU A 7 22.28 19.96 -3.56
N HIS A 8 22.37 18.89 -2.78
CA HIS A 8 23.24 17.78 -3.14
C HIS A 8 22.80 17.31 -4.54
N TYR A 9 23.67 17.44 -5.51
CA TYR A 9 23.53 16.85 -6.84
C TYR A 9 23.56 15.32 -6.65
N GLN A 10 22.45 14.72 -6.23
CA GLN A 10 22.31 13.29 -6.24
C GLN A 10 22.27 12.85 -7.70
N LYS A 11 23.06 11.84 -8.03
CA LYS A 11 23.02 11.21 -9.35
C LYS A 11 21.58 10.76 -9.61
N PRO A 12 21.01 11.04 -10.81
CA PRO A 12 19.66 10.59 -11.12
C PRO A 12 19.50 9.08 -10.91
N SER A 13 18.42 8.66 -10.24
CA SER A 13 18.06 7.26 -10.14
C SER A 13 17.57 6.73 -11.48
N GLU A 14 17.90 5.49 -11.81
CA GLU A 14 17.42 4.87 -13.04
C GLU A 14 16.02 4.29 -12.83
N VAL A 15 15.12 4.62 -13.76
CA VAL A 15 13.81 4.01 -13.89
C VAL A 15 13.77 3.37 -15.27
N PHE A 16 13.74 2.05 -15.31
CA PHE A 16 13.63 1.27 -16.55
C PHE A 16 12.19 1.20 -17.00
N PHE A 17 11.93 1.31 -18.28
CA PHE A 17 10.61 1.32 -18.89
C PHE A 17 10.53 0.37 -20.08
N THR A 18 9.42 -0.36 -20.18
CA THR A 18 9.04 -1.11 -21.38
C THR A 18 7.57 -0.89 -21.72
N ASP A 19 7.24 -0.87 -23.01
CA ASP A 19 5.86 -0.91 -23.51
C ASP A 19 5.34 -2.35 -23.70
N ASP A 20 6.19 -3.35 -23.44
CA ASP A 20 5.81 -4.77 -23.41
C ASP A 20 5.10 -5.11 -22.10
N ILE A 21 3.75 -5.07 -22.10
CA ILE A 21 2.90 -5.38 -20.93
C ILE A 21 2.69 -6.90 -20.86
N SER A 22 3.77 -7.63 -20.66
CA SER A 22 3.79 -9.09 -20.54
C SER A 22 4.66 -9.54 -19.37
N SER A 23 4.58 -10.82 -19.03
CA SER A 23 5.48 -11.45 -18.06
C SER A 23 6.95 -11.39 -18.50
N GLU A 24 7.21 -11.47 -19.77
CA GLU A 24 8.54 -11.35 -20.37
C GLU A 24 9.07 -9.92 -20.23
N GLY A 25 8.21 -8.91 -20.44
CA GLY A 25 8.54 -7.50 -20.22
C GLY A 25 8.92 -7.24 -18.76
N VAL A 26 8.17 -7.81 -17.81
CA VAL A 26 8.49 -7.75 -16.37
C VAL A 26 9.86 -8.39 -16.07
N LEU A 27 10.14 -9.57 -16.61
CA LEU A 27 11.42 -10.25 -16.40
C LEU A 27 12.60 -9.44 -16.93
N LYS A 28 12.49 -8.90 -18.15
CA LYS A 28 13.52 -8.01 -18.72
C LYS A 28 13.78 -6.79 -17.84
N LEU A 29 12.73 -6.14 -17.33
CA LEU A 29 12.87 -5.02 -16.39
C LEU A 29 13.62 -5.46 -15.11
N TYR A 30 13.23 -6.60 -14.53
CA TYR A 30 13.86 -7.11 -13.32
C TYR A 30 15.36 -7.41 -13.53
N GLU A 31 15.75 -7.98 -14.67
CA GLU A 31 17.15 -8.20 -15.02
C GLU A 31 17.95 -6.88 -15.08
N HIS A 32 17.35 -5.79 -15.59
CA HIS A 32 17.98 -4.48 -15.64
C HIS A 32 18.16 -3.83 -14.27
N ILE A 33 17.26 -4.10 -13.30
CA ILE A 33 17.43 -3.64 -11.92
C ILE A 33 18.66 -4.24 -11.25
N LYS A 34 19.10 -5.44 -11.69
CA LYS A 34 20.25 -6.16 -11.12
C LYS A 34 20.14 -6.36 -9.61
N PHE A 35 18.95 -6.72 -9.15
CA PHE A 35 18.69 -7.00 -7.75
C PHE A 35 19.01 -8.48 -7.47
N ASP A 36 20.11 -8.71 -6.79
CA ASP A 36 20.42 -10.02 -6.24
C ASP A 36 19.65 -10.16 -4.92
N ALA A 37 18.40 -10.61 -5.05
CA ALA A 37 17.45 -10.69 -3.94
C ALA A 37 17.98 -11.69 -2.88
N PRO A 38 18.39 -11.23 -1.69
CA PRO A 38 18.92 -12.13 -0.68
C PRO A 38 17.82 -12.99 -0.06
N GLY A 39 18.16 -14.24 0.24
CA GLY A 39 17.40 -15.18 1.05
C GLY A 39 16.00 -15.52 0.53
N ARG A 40 15.01 -15.56 1.42
CA ARG A 40 13.60 -15.79 1.09
C ARG A 40 12.98 -14.53 0.49
N VAL A 41 12.49 -14.64 -0.73
CA VAL A 41 11.95 -13.52 -1.50
C VAL A 41 10.43 -13.48 -1.38
N ALA A 42 9.88 -12.30 -1.11
CA ALA A 42 8.46 -12.05 -1.25
C ALA A 42 8.17 -11.12 -2.44
N ILE A 43 7.11 -11.39 -3.19
CA ILE A 43 6.52 -10.42 -4.11
C ILE A 43 5.29 -9.82 -3.45
N LYS A 44 5.39 -8.53 -3.07
CA LYS A 44 4.26 -7.78 -2.54
C LYS A 44 3.43 -7.23 -3.69
N LEU A 45 2.20 -7.66 -3.74
CA LEU A 45 1.23 -7.21 -4.74
C LEU A 45 -0.16 -7.06 -4.10
N HIS A 46 -1.13 -6.56 -4.86
CA HIS A 46 -2.52 -6.46 -4.45
C HIS A 46 -3.31 -7.59 -5.14
N PHE A 47 -4.00 -8.43 -4.38
CA PHE A 47 -4.74 -9.57 -4.95
C PHE A 47 -6.08 -9.16 -5.62
N GLY A 48 -6.42 -7.87 -5.62
CA GLY A 48 -7.70 -7.35 -6.11
C GLY A 48 -8.82 -7.50 -5.08
N GLU A 49 -9.80 -6.58 -5.09
CA GLU A 49 -11.01 -6.71 -4.28
C GLU A 49 -12.08 -7.47 -5.08
N ARG A 50 -12.97 -8.17 -4.40
CA ARG A 50 -14.08 -8.88 -5.05
C ARG A 50 -14.92 -7.91 -5.87
N GLY A 51 -15.09 -8.21 -7.16
CA GLY A 51 -15.83 -7.38 -8.11
C GLY A 51 -14.98 -6.36 -8.87
N ASN A 52 -13.77 -6.01 -8.40
CA ASN A 52 -12.83 -5.21 -9.15
C ASN A 52 -12.32 -6.00 -10.37
N LYS A 53 -12.26 -5.35 -11.53
CA LYS A 53 -11.81 -5.95 -12.80
C LYS A 53 -10.53 -5.30 -13.34
N ASN A 54 -10.01 -4.28 -12.64
CA ASN A 54 -8.93 -3.44 -13.13
C ASN A 54 -7.56 -3.79 -12.52
N PHE A 55 -7.51 -4.56 -11.42
CA PHE A 55 -6.24 -4.89 -10.75
C PHE A 55 -5.23 -5.54 -11.72
N ALA A 56 -3.94 -5.39 -11.41
CA ALA A 56 -2.87 -5.93 -12.24
C ALA A 56 -3.06 -7.44 -12.47
N SER A 57 -3.06 -7.85 -13.75
CA SER A 57 -3.25 -9.25 -14.11
C SER A 57 -2.22 -10.16 -13.44
N PRO A 58 -2.63 -11.27 -12.80
CA PRO A 58 -1.73 -12.26 -12.20
C PRO A 58 -0.66 -12.78 -13.16
N ALA A 59 -1.02 -12.88 -14.44
CA ALA A 59 -0.11 -13.34 -15.49
C ALA A 59 1.16 -12.50 -15.58
N LEU A 60 1.10 -11.19 -15.26
CA LEU A 60 2.26 -10.30 -15.33
C LEU A 60 3.34 -10.66 -14.30
N SER A 61 2.95 -11.04 -13.08
CA SER A 61 3.88 -11.37 -12.00
C SER A 61 4.35 -12.84 -12.00
N LYS A 62 3.68 -13.71 -12.77
CA LYS A 62 3.93 -15.18 -12.76
C LYS A 62 5.37 -15.54 -13.10
N GLY A 63 5.90 -15.02 -14.21
CA GLY A 63 7.29 -15.32 -14.62
C GLY A 63 8.30 -14.88 -13.57
N LEU A 64 8.10 -13.68 -12.99
CA LEU A 64 8.94 -13.14 -11.94
C LEU A 64 8.89 -14.00 -10.66
N ALA A 65 7.71 -14.44 -10.24
CA ALA A 65 7.56 -15.30 -9.07
C ALA A 65 8.27 -16.64 -9.23
N LEU A 66 8.15 -17.26 -10.41
CA LEU A 66 8.81 -18.52 -10.71
C LEU A 66 10.34 -18.36 -10.81
N ALA A 67 10.81 -17.28 -11.45
CA ALA A 67 12.24 -17.02 -11.61
C ALA A 67 12.96 -16.73 -10.28
N THR A 68 12.26 -16.13 -9.33
CA THR A 68 12.80 -15.76 -8.00
C THR A 68 12.42 -16.74 -6.89
N ASN A 69 11.65 -17.79 -7.19
CA ASN A 69 11.08 -18.71 -6.21
C ASN A 69 10.38 -17.96 -5.05
N ALA A 70 9.66 -16.92 -5.38
CA ALA A 70 9.07 -16.03 -4.41
C ALA A 70 7.72 -16.53 -3.88
N THR A 71 7.38 -16.07 -2.67
CA THR A 71 6.03 -16.14 -2.11
C THR A 71 5.28 -14.85 -2.43
N LEU A 72 4.03 -14.96 -2.88
CA LEU A 72 3.15 -13.81 -3.11
C LEU A 72 2.58 -13.35 -1.77
N VAL A 73 2.68 -12.05 -1.47
CA VAL A 73 2.24 -11.53 -0.16
C VAL A 73 1.34 -10.31 -0.29
N ASP A 74 0.36 -10.23 0.63
CA ASP A 74 -0.47 -9.04 0.89
C ASP A 74 -0.79 -9.00 2.39
N SER A 75 -1.57 -8.04 2.86
CA SER A 75 -2.05 -7.94 4.24
C SER A 75 -3.56 -7.74 4.29
N ASN A 76 -4.19 -8.20 5.36
CA ASN A 76 -5.61 -8.01 5.60
C ASN A 76 -6.02 -6.54 5.58
N VAL A 77 -7.26 -6.27 5.18
CA VAL A 77 -7.77 -4.91 5.03
C VAL A 77 -8.51 -4.43 6.28
N LEU A 78 -8.62 -3.11 6.41
CA LEU A 78 -9.28 -2.47 7.55
C LEU A 78 -10.82 -2.46 7.43
N TYR A 79 -11.35 -2.44 6.21
CA TYR A 79 -12.78 -2.42 5.92
C TYR A 79 -13.37 -3.83 5.85
N VAL A 80 -14.70 -3.92 5.92
CA VAL A 80 -15.42 -5.19 5.82
C VAL A 80 -15.41 -5.71 4.38
N GLY A 81 -15.04 -6.97 4.21
CA GLY A 81 -14.97 -7.63 2.91
C GLY A 81 -14.20 -8.95 2.98
N PRO A 82 -14.08 -9.67 1.88
CA PRO A 82 -13.41 -10.98 1.86
C PRO A 82 -11.90 -10.88 2.18
N ARG A 83 -11.28 -9.73 1.96
CA ARG A 83 -9.86 -9.50 2.31
C ARG A 83 -9.66 -9.11 3.78
N ARG A 84 -10.73 -9.12 4.59
CA ARG A 84 -10.65 -8.81 6.02
C ARG A 84 -10.00 -9.90 6.84
N TYR A 85 -10.28 -11.16 6.48
CA TYR A 85 -9.84 -12.33 7.23
C TYR A 85 -8.91 -13.18 6.38
N THR A 86 -7.88 -13.73 6.99
CA THR A 86 -6.79 -14.45 6.32
C THR A 86 -7.28 -15.52 5.37
N ASP A 87 -8.16 -16.42 5.83
CA ASP A 87 -8.65 -17.54 5.02
C ASP A 87 -9.41 -17.07 3.78
N SER A 88 -10.36 -16.13 3.95
CA SER A 88 -11.14 -15.61 2.83
C SER A 88 -10.31 -14.71 1.90
N HIS A 89 -9.25 -14.08 2.41
CA HIS A 89 -8.31 -13.30 1.60
C HIS A 89 -7.45 -14.22 0.73
N MET A 90 -6.93 -15.31 1.31
CA MET A 90 -6.18 -16.33 0.56
C MET A 90 -7.07 -17.01 -0.50
N GLU A 91 -8.30 -17.37 -0.14
CA GLU A 91 -9.25 -17.92 -1.09
C GLU A 91 -9.53 -16.98 -2.26
N LEU A 92 -9.73 -15.68 -1.98
CA LEU A 92 -9.92 -14.66 -3.02
C LEU A 92 -8.70 -14.53 -3.93
N ALA A 93 -7.48 -14.56 -3.37
CA ALA A 93 -6.24 -14.53 -4.15
C ALA A 93 -6.20 -15.68 -5.15
N LEU A 94 -6.52 -16.91 -4.71
CA LEU A 94 -6.57 -18.09 -5.58
C LEU A 94 -7.67 -17.95 -6.64
N GLN A 95 -8.88 -17.48 -6.27
CA GLN A 95 -9.99 -17.22 -7.21
C GLN A 95 -9.63 -16.20 -8.27
N HIS A 96 -8.78 -15.23 -7.95
CA HIS A 96 -8.27 -14.22 -8.87
C HIS A 96 -7.08 -14.69 -9.72
N GLY A 97 -6.63 -15.94 -9.57
CA GLY A 97 -5.59 -16.57 -10.39
C GLY A 97 -4.16 -16.40 -9.87
N PHE A 98 -3.98 -16.05 -8.59
CA PHE A 98 -2.67 -16.03 -7.93
C PHE A 98 -2.34 -17.41 -7.31
N ASP A 99 -2.42 -18.47 -8.12
CA ASP A 99 -2.24 -19.89 -7.72
C ASP A 99 -0.91 -20.51 -8.18
N PHE A 100 -0.05 -19.71 -8.81
CA PHE A 100 1.20 -20.16 -9.43
C PHE A 100 2.41 -20.14 -8.49
N ALA A 101 2.28 -19.61 -7.29
CA ALA A 101 3.30 -19.57 -6.24
C ALA A 101 2.62 -19.61 -4.86
N PRO A 102 3.36 -19.91 -3.77
CA PRO A 102 2.80 -19.84 -2.42
C PRO A 102 2.24 -18.44 -2.13
N VAL A 103 1.10 -18.39 -1.41
CA VAL A 103 0.46 -17.15 -0.95
C VAL A 103 0.59 -17.04 0.56
N CYS A 104 0.95 -15.86 1.06
CA CYS A 104 1.02 -15.57 2.49
C CYS A 104 0.37 -14.21 2.79
N ILE A 105 -0.49 -14.15 3.79
CA ILE A 105 -1.03 -12.90 4.32
C ILE A 105 -0.15 -12.49 5.49
N LEU A 106 0.57 -11.36 5.35
CA LEU A 106 1.64 -10.95 6.27
C LEU A 106 1.17 -10.82 7.73
N ASP A 107 -0.06 -10.38 7.95
CA ASP A 107 -0.69 -10.24 9.27
C ASP A 107 -1.72 -11.34 9.56
N GLY A 108 -1.55 -12.51 8.92
CA GLY A 108 -2.46 -13.64 9.04
C GLY A 108 -2.52 -14.27 10.42
N GLU A 109 -1.45 -14.20 11.17
CA GLU A 109 -1.36 -14.74 12.54
C GLU A 109 -1.47 -13.62 13.57
N GLN A 110 -0.55 -12.68 13.53
CA GLN A 110 -0.47 -11.60 14.52
C GLN A 110 0.17 -10.33 13.94
N GLU A 111 -0.01 -9.24 14.67
CA GLU A 111 0.61 -7.95 14.42
C GLU A 111 1.84 -7.81 15.33
N VAL A 112 2.94 -7.27 14.79
CA VAL A 112 4.17 -6.94 15.53
C VAL A 112 4.50 -5.47 15.35
N GLU A 113 5.15 -4.87 16.35
CA GLU A 113 5.63 -3.50 16.30
C GLU A 113 7.13 -3.47 16.02
N LEU A 114 7.52 -2.69 15.02
CA LEU A 114 8.92 -2.43 14.67
C LEU A 114 9.25 -0.98 15.02
N PRO A 115 10.25 -0.72 15.90
CA PRO A 115 10.66 0.63 16.26
C PRO A 115 11.21 1.38 15.04
N VAL A 116 10.86 2.65 14.87
CA VAL A 116 11.35 3.49 13.77
C VAL A 116 11.96 4.77 14.31
N LYS A 117 12.79 5.42 13.51
CA LYS A 117 13.47 6.67 13.88
C LYS A 117 13.50 7.64 12.70
N GLY A 118 13.65 8.92 13.01
CA GLY A 118 13.85 9.95 11.98
C GLY A 118 12.58 10.32 11.22
N ILE A 119 11.39 9.97 11.76
CA ILE A 119 10.07 10.32 11.25
C ILE A 119 9.29 11.09 12.32
N LYS A 120 8.20 11.76 11.92
CA LYS A 120 7.51 12.76 12.75
C LYS A 120 6.34 12.19 13.54
N TYR A 121 5.62 11.22 12.97
CA TYR A 121 4.32 10.80 13.48
C TYR A 121 4.35 9.47 14.24
N PHE A 122 5.42 8.69 14.11
CA PHE A 122 5.48 7.34 14.65
C PHE A 122 6.82 7.03 15.30
N ASP A 123 6.78 6.41 16.47
CA ASP A 123 7.94 5.79 17.15
C ASP A 123 8.09 4.30 16.79
N SER A 124 7.00 3.70 16.29
CA SER A 124 6.96 2.33 15.77
C SER A 124 5.96 2.20 14.64
N ILE A 125 6.16 1.20 13.78
CA ILE A 125 5.20 0.78 12.76
C ILE A 125 4.68 -0.61 13.09
N ARG A 126 3.41 -0.89 12.72
CA ARG A 126 2.76 -2.18 12.93
C ARG A 126 2.68 -2.94 11.63
N VAL A 127 3.34 -4.08 11.59
CA VAL A 127 3.37 -5.00 10.44
C VAL A 127 2.88 -6.37 10.88
N GLY A 128 2.56 -7.23 9.92
CA GLY A 128 2.26 -8.62 10.24
C GLY A 128 3.52 -9.39 10.64
N SER A 129 3.40 -10.41 11.49
CA SER A 129 4.54 -11.23 11.96
C SER A 129 5.30 -11.88 10.80
N HIS A 130 4.63 -12.23 9.73
CA HIS A 130 5.26 -12.81 8.54
C HIS A 130 6.12 -11.82 7.73
N PHE A 131 6.11 -10.52 8.06
CA PHE A 131 7.03 -9.57 7.46
C PHE A 131 8.50 -9.92 7.70
N GLU A 132 8.80 -10.50 8.86
CA GLU A 132 10.16 -10.90 9.22
C GLU A 132 10.61 -12.21 8.57
N ASP A 133 9.67 -13.04 8.08
CA ASP A 133 9.95 -14.32 7.42
C ASP A 133 10.67 -14.18 6.09
N PHE A 134 10.67 -13.01 5.49
CA PHE A 134 11.27 -12.74 4.19
C PHE A 134 12.50 -11.83 4.35
N ASP A 135 13.55 -12.15 3.59
CA ASP A 135 14.81 -11.41 3.61
C ASP A 135 14.81 -10.24 2.64
N SER A 136 14.00 -10.31 1.58
CA SER A 136 13.88 -9.26 0.57
C SER A 136 12.51 -9.21 -0.08
N TYR A 137 12.15 -8.05 -0.64
CA TYR A 137 10.86 -7.82 -1.26
C TYR A 137 10.99 -7.27 -2.68
N ILE A 138 10.17 -7.80 -3.58
CA ILE A 138 9.87 -7.19 -4.88
C ILE A 138 8.46 -6.60 -4.76
N VAL A 139 8.35 -5.27 -4.75
CA VAL A 139 7.08 -4.59 -4.61
C VAL A 139 6.47 -4.41 -6.00
N PHE A 140 5.50 -5.25 -6.33
CA PHE A 140 4.80 -5.27 -7.61
C PHE A 140 3.51 -4.46 -7.49
N SER A 141 3.53 -3.24 -8.02
CA SER A 141 2.47 -2.25 -7.84
C SER A 141 1.64 -2.07 -9.10
N HIS A 142 0.38 -1.70 -8.91
CA HIS A 142 -0.51 -1.24 -9.96
C HIS A 142 -0.79 0.26 -9.76
N CYS A 143 -0.65 1.06 -10.81
CA CYS A 143 -0.97 2.48 -10.76
C CYS A 143 -2.48 2.67 -10.84
N THR A 144 -3.05 3.36 -9.84
CA THR A 144 -4.48 3.73 -9.78
C THR A 144 -4.68 5.12 -9.21
N GLY A 145 -5.85 5.72 -9.45
CA GLY A 145 -6.31 6.85 -8.63
C GLY A 145 -6.64 6.40 -7.21
N HIS A 146 -6.76 7.38 -6.29
CA HIS A 146 -7.16 7.12 -4.91
C HIS A 146 -7.75 8.35 -4.25
N VAL A 147 -8.91 8.19 -3.60
CA VAL A 147 -9.70 9.27 -3.00
C VAL A 147 -8.98 10.10 -1.94
N MET A 148 -8.04 9.52 -1.18
CA MET A 148 -7.28 10.22 -0.14
C MET A 148 -5.82 10.46 -0.51
N ALA A 149 -5.20 9.56 -1.26
CA ALA A 149 -3.79 9.65 -1.63
C ALA A 149 -3.54 10.36 -2.97
N GLY A 150 -4.60 10.68 -3.73
CA GLY A 150 -4.50 11.16 -5.11
C GLY A 150 -4.24 10.03 -6.09
N PHE A 151 -3.14 9.33 -5.96
CA PHE A 151 -2.84 8.10 -6.70
C PHE A 151 -2.20 7.04 -5.77
N GLY A 152 -2.17 5.80 -6.24
CA GLY A 152 -1.47 4.71 -5.59
C GLY A 152 -0.48 4.06 -6.55
N ALA A 153 0.75 3.84 -6.07
CA ALA A 153 1.79 3.08 -6.74
C ALA A 153 2.71 2.44 -5.68
N ALA A 154 4.04 2.48 -5.80
CA ALA A 154 4.95 1.75 -4.93
C ALA A 154 4.91 2.23 -3.46
N ILE A 155 4.93 3.53 -3.21
CA ILE A 155 4.86 4.07 -1.84
C ILE A 155 3.61 3.57 -1.11
N LYS A 156 2.43 3.70 -1.75
CA LYS A 156 1.18 3.24 -1.15
C LYS A 156 1.14 1.72 -0.98
N ASN A 157 1.68 0.97 -1.94
CA ASN A 157 1.73 -0.50 -1.88
C ASN A 157 2.62 -0.99 -0.72
N VAL A 158 3.74 -0.34 -0.45
CA VAL A 158 4.54 -0.61 0.75
C VAL A 158 3.77 -0.19 2.00
N ALA A 159 3.37 1.07 2.11
CA ALA A 159 2.80 1.65 3.31
C ALA A 159 1.52 0.97 3.78
N MET A 160 0.50 0.93 2.88
CA MET A 160 -0.80 0.33 3.19
C MET A 160 -0.80 -1.18 2.97
N GLY A 161 -0.14 -1.62 1.90
CA GLY A 161 -0.18 -3.02 1.50
C GLY A 161 0.59 -3.96 2.41
N MET A 162 1.62 -3.48 3.13
CA MET A 162 2.42 -4.31 4.03
C MET A 162 2.13 -4.05 5.52
N ALA A 163 1.42 -2.98 5.86
CA ALA A 163 1.01 -2.73 7.23
C ALA A 163 -0.04 -3.75 7.70
N ALA A 164 0.01 -4.16 8.96
CA ALA A 164 -1.06 -4.87 9.61
C ALA A 164 -2.32 -3.98 9.73
N VAL A 165 -3.45 -4.56 10.12
CA VAL A 165 -4.72 -3.83 10.29
C VAL A 165 -4.57 -2.63 11.22
N GLY A 166 -3.89 -2.78 12.37
CA GLY A 166 -3.61 -1.68 13.29
C GLY A 166 -2.69 -0.62 12.69
N GLY A 167 -1.74 -1.02 11.84
CA GLY A 167 -0.89 -0.11 11.11
C GLY A 167 -1.63 0.70 10.05
N LYS A 168 -2.56 0.08 9.34
CA LYS A 168 -3.47 0.78 8.40
C LYS A 168 -4.35 1.80 9.16
N MET A 169 -4.88 1.40 10.32
CA MET A 169 -5.66 2.30 11.17
C MET A 169 -4.84 3.52 11.61
N ALA A 170 -3.61 3.33 12.04
CA ALA A 170 -2.71 4.40 12.45
C ALA A 170 -2.41 5.40 11.33
N GLN A 171 -2.35 4.95 10.09
CA GLN A 171 -2.17 5.82 8.92
C GLN A 171 -3.43 6.62 8.59
N HIS A 172 -4.60 5.98 8.65
CA HIS A 172 -5.87 6.60 8.29
C HIS A 172 -6.47 7.49 9.37
N SER A 173 -6.27 7.16 10.64
CA SER A 173 -6.96 7.83 11.74
C SER A 173 -6.05 8.03 12.94
N SER A 174 -6.16 9.21 13.54
CA SER A 174 -5.63 9.47 14.89
C SER A 174 -6.70 9.31 15.95
N ALA A 175 -7.90 8.89 15.57
CA ALA A 175 -9.10 8.90 16.38
C ALA A 175 -9.62 7.48 16.67
N VAL A 176 -10.48 7.40 17.66
CA VAL A 176 -11.29 6.22 17.94
C VAL A 176 -12.17 5.86 16.74
N PRO A 177 -12.58 4.60 16.57
CA PRO A 177 -13.54 4.22 15.54
C PRO A 177 -14.87 4.94 15.74
N LEU A 178 -15.60 5.14 14.64
CA LEU A 178 -17.00 5.53 14.68
C LEU A 178 -17.84 4.37 15.24
N ILE A 179 -18.90 4.71 15.97
CA ILE A 179 -19.80 3.75 16.62
C ILE A 179 -21.22 3.94 16.09
N ASN A 180 -21.85 2.86 15.66
CA ASN A 180 -23.27 2.78 15.41
C ASN A 180 -23.91 1.93 16.54
N GLU A 181 -24.37 2.61 17.58
CA GLU A 181 -24.92 1.99 18.78
C GLU A 181 -26.17 1.14 18.50
N GLU A 182 -26.98 1.50 17.51
CA GLU A 182 -28.22 0.79 17.14
C GLU A 182 -27.95 -0.63 16.66
N LYS A 183 -26.74 -0.91 16.18
CA LYS A 183 -26.33 -2.25 15.75
C LYS A 183 -25.83 -3.14 16.87
N CYS A 184 -25.56 -2.58 18.05
CA CYS A 184 -24.98 -3.34 19.15
C CYS A 184 -26.00 -4.33 19.76
N VAL A 185 -25.60 -5.57 19.87
CA VAL A 185 -26.36 -6.65 20.52
C VAL A 185 -25.72 -7.11 21.82
N SER A 186 -24.77 -6.35 22.35
CA SER A 186 -24.08 -6.61 23.62
C SER A 186 -23.46 -8.01 23.73
N CYS A 187 -22.85 -8.50 22.63
CA CYS A 187 -22.21 -9.83 22.59
C CYS A 187 -20.84 -9.86 23.27
N GLU A 188 -20.27 -8.71 23.64
CA GLU A 188 -19.01 -8.53 24.38
C GLU A 188 -17.71 -8.96 23.65
N GLU A 189 -17.76 -9.52 22.45
CA GLU A 189 -16.56 -9.98 21.71
C GLU A 189 -15.50 -8.87 21.54
N CYS A 190 -15.94 -7.62 21.40
CA CYS A 190 -15.04 -6.47 21.29
C CYS A 190 -14.33 -6.12 22.62
N LEU A 191 -14.93 -6.43 23.77
CA LEU A 191 -14.29 -6.23 25.09
C LEU A 191 -13.09 -7.15 25.23
N GLU A 192 -13.29 -8.45 24.96
CA GLU A 192 -12.22 -9.46 25.10
C GLU A 192 -11.05 -9.21 24.16
N THR A 193 -11.33 -8.59 23.02
CA THR A 193 -10.31 -8.32 21.98
C THR A 193 -9.57 -6.99 22.20
N CYS A 194 -10.08 -6.07 23.01
CA CYS A 194 -9.53 -4.73 23.16
C CYS A 194 -8.27 -4.70 24.05
N PRO A 195 -7.05 -4.51 23.49
CA PRO A 195 -5.84 -4.55 24.31
C PRO A 195 -5.66 -3.31 25.20
N GLY A 196 -6.46 -2.25 24.99
CA GLY A 196 -6.41 -1.03 25.78
C GLY A 196 -7.53 -0.90 26.80
N ASP A 197 -8.39 -1.92 26.95
CA ASP A 197 -9.58 -1.87 27.80
C ASP A 197 -10.40 -0.58 27.61
N ALA A 198 -10.49 -0.16 26.33
CA ALA A 198 -11.08 1.12 25.96
C ALA A 198 -12.58 1.05 25.69
N ILE A 199 -13.17 -0.15 25.64
CA ILE A 199 -14.56 -0.36 25.24
C ILE A 199 -15.45 -0.58 26.47
N THR A 200 -16.64 0.02 26.44
CA THR A 200 -17.73 -0.29 27.37
C THR A 200 -18.96 -0.72 26.59
N ILE A 201 -19.84 -1.48 27.24
CA ILE A 201 -21.13 -1.94 26.69
C ILE A 201 -22.22 -1.39 27.63
N ASP A 202 -23.40 -1.06 27.04
CA ASP A 202 -24.59 -0.54 27.72
C ASP A 202 -24.44 0.86 28.38
N PRO A 203 -24.26 1.91 27.60
CA PRO A 203 -24.20 1.97 26.14
C PRO A 203 -22.81 1.63 25.59
N VAL A 204 -22.76 1.14 24.36
CA VAL A 204 -21.48 0.86 23.70
C VAL A 204 -20.71 2.18 23.45
N SER A 205 -19.47 2.23 23.97
CA SER A 205 -18.61 3.39 23.75
C SER A 205 -17.13 3.01 23.73
N VAL A 206 -16.29 3.93 23.26
CA VAL A 206 -14.84 3.78 23.24
C VAL A 206 -14.21 4.98 23.93
N ASP A 207 -13.45 4.75 24.98
CA ASP A 207 -12.69 5.76 25.69
C ASP A 207 -11.48 6.24 24.84
N PRO A 208 -11.45 7.50 24.37
CA PRO A 208 -10.37 8.00 23.55
C PRO A 208 -9.00 8.01 24.27
N ALA A 209 -8.99 8.10 25.61
CA ALA A 209 -7.75 8.13 26.39
C ALA A 209 -7.08 6.75 26.50
N LYS A 210 -7.87 5.69 26.35
CA LYS A 210 -7.39 4.31 26.40
C LYS A 210 -7.23 3.66 25.02
N CYS A 211 -7.93 4.18 24.02
CA CYS A 211 -7.93 3.62 22.67
C CYS A 211 -6.56 3.80 22.00
N ILE A 212 -5.89 2.70 21.68
CA ILE A 212 -4.60 2.68 21.01
C ILE A 212 -4.72 2.64 19.47
N GLY A 213 -5.94 2.74 18.91
CA GLY A 213 -6.17 2.77 17.46
C GLY A 213 -5.79 1.48 16.72
N CYS A 214 -5.88 0.31 17.35
CA CYS A 214 -5.48 -0.96 16.73
C CYS A 214 -6.50 -1.52 15.73
N GLY A 215 -7.74 -1.00 15.69
CA GLY A 215 -8.81 -1.44 14.79
C GLY A 215 -9.36 -2.86 15.03
N LYS A 216 -8.96 -3.57 16.09
CA LYS A 216 -9.43 -4.94 16.36
C LYS A 216 -10.95 -5.02 16.55
N CYS A 217 -11.55 -4.03 17.23
CA CYS A 217 -13.00 -3.95 17.43
C CYS A 217 -13.78 -3.85 16.10
N ILE A 218 -13.21 -3.20 15.08
CA ILE A 218 -13.82 -3.14 13.75
C ILE A 218 -13.86 -4.55 13.13
N GLY A 219 -12.78 -5.34 13.33
CA GLY A 219 -12.64 -6.67 12.78
C GLY A 219 -13.49 -7.73 13.44
N ILE A 220 -13.56 -7.69 14.76
CA ILE A 220 -14.20 -8.76 15.51
C ILE A 220 -15.73 -8.62 15.57
N CYS A 221 -16.28 -7.40 15.42
CA CYS A 221 -17.69 -7.16 15.63
C CYS A 221 -18.56 -7.77 14.51
N PRO A 222 -19.36 -8.83 14.78
CA PRO A 222 -20.19 -9.48 13.77
C PRO A 222 -21.34 -8.58 13.30
N GLN A 223 -21.73 -7.58 14.10
CA GLN A 223 -22.78 -6.62 13.79
C GLN A 223 -22.27 -5.35 13.11
N GLN A 224 -20.92 -5.24 12.90
CA GLN A 224 -20.30 -4.05 12.30
C GLN A 224 -20.70 -2.74 13.01
N VAL A 225 -20.65 -2.75 14.33
CA VAL A 225 -20.93 -1.59 15.20
C VAL A 225 -19.87 -0.51 15.01
N TYR A 226 -18.62 -0.91 14.76
CA TYR A 226 -17.47 -0.02 14.64
C TYR A 226 -17.07 0.17 13.18
N ASP A 227 -16.73 1.40 12.81
CA ASP A 227 -16.19 1.73 11.49
C ASP A 227 -15.01 2.71 11.60
N VAL A 228 -14.23 2.81 10.53
CA VAL A 228 -13.11 3.75 10.43
C VAL A 228 -13.66 5.15 10.19
N ASN A 229 -13.18 6.12 10.95
CA ASN A 229 -13.46 7.53 10.65
C ASN A 229 -12.56 8.02 9.49
N TRP A 230 -12.87 7.61 8.28
CA TRP A 230 -12.10 7.92 7.06
C TRP A 230 -11.89 9.42 6.84
N GLY A 231 -12.76 10.26 7.37
CA GLY A 231 -12.68 11.71 7.23
C GLY A 231 -11.92 12.44 8.35
N SER A 232 -11.50 11.74 9.41
CA SER A 232 -10.86 12.36 10.59
C SER A 232 -9.46 12.90 10.31
N THR A 233 -8.78 12.29 9.35
CA THR A 233 -7.44 12.71 8.91
C THR A 233 -7.58 13.32 7.52
N GLY A 234 -7.23 14.60 7.36
CA GLY A 234 -7.22 15.23 6.03
C GLY A 234 -6.20 14.55 5.11
N SER A 235 -6.44 14.60 3.80
CA SER A 235 -5.59 13.93 2.79
C SER A 235 -4.10 14.23 2.95
N SER A 236 -3.73 15.46 3.30
CA SER A 236 -2.32 15.84 3.50
C SER A 236 -1.67 15.06 4.64
N LEU A 237 -2.33 15.01 5.81
CA LEU A 237 -1.81 14.30 6.98
C LEU A 237 -1.78 12.77 6.74
N PHE A 238 -2.80 12.24 6.07
CA PHE A 238 -2.82 10.84 5.65
C PHE A 238 -1.63 10.49 4.77
N VAL A 239 -1.32 11.32 3.78
CA VAL A 239 -0.19 11.12 2.87
C VAL A 239 1.14 11.16 3.63
N GLU A 240 1.36 12.14 4.53
CA GLU A 240 2.59 12.20 5.33
C GLU A 240 2.76 10.93 6.18
N ARG A 241 1.73 10.48 6.88
CA ARG A 241 1.75 9.25 7.69
C ARG A 241 2.00 8.00 6.85
N MET A 242 1.38 7.92 5.68
CA MET A 242 1.59 6.82 4.74
C MET A 242 3.05 6.75 4.28
N VAL A 243 3.64 7.88 3.90
CA VAL A 243 5.05 7.95 3.48
C VAL A 243 6.00 7.54 4.63
N GLU A 244 5.73 7.97 5.86
CA GLU A 244 6.52 7.57 7.02
C GLU A 244 6.44 6.07 7.33
N TYR A 245 5.27 5.46 7.13
CA TYR A 245 5.13 4.00 7.22
C TYR A 245 5.97 3.27 6.17
N ALA A 246 5.95 3.74 4.92
CA ALA A 246 6.81 3.21 3.87
C ALA A 246 8.29 3.35 4.23
N LYS A 247 8.71 4.53 4.75
CA LYS A 247 10.08 4.77 5.22
C LYS A 247 10.48 3.75 6.28
N GLY A 248 9.63 3.55 7.29
CA GLY A 248 9.89 2.58 8.35
C GLY A 248 10.13 1.18 7.80
N MET A 249 9.32 0.70 6.85
CA MET A 249 9.49 -0.64 6.27
C MET A 249 10.76 -0.77 5.41
N LEU A 250 11.10 0.28 4.65
CA LEU A 250 12.31 0.31 3.83
C LEU A 250 13.60 0.24 4.66
N ASP A 251 13.59 0.75 5.88
CA ASP A 251 14.75 0.69 6.77
C ASP A 251 15.01 -0.72 7.31
N TYR A 252 14.01 -1.61 7.25
CA TYR A 252 14.13 -3.00 7.75
C TYR A 252 14.50 -4.02 6.68
N LYS A 253 14.02 -3.84 5.45
CA LYS A 253 14.18 -4.87 4.41
C LYS A 253 14.60 -4.26 3.07
N PRO A 254 15.54 -4.89 2.35
CA PRO A 254 15.87 -4.48 0.99
C PRO A 254 14.69 -4.73 0.06
N MET A 255 14.34 -3.71 -0.73
CA MET A 255 13.21 -3.74 -1.65
C MET A 255 13.58 -3.20 -3.03
N VAL A 256 12.93 -3.74 -4.06
CA VAL A 256 12.90 -3.18 -5.42
C VAL A 256 11.46 -3.08 -5.90
N PHE A 257 11.24 -2.26 -6.91
CA PHE A 257 9.91 -1.81 -7.27
C PHE A 257 9.65 -2.06 -8.75
N VAL A 258 8.46 -2.61 -9.03
CA VAL A 258 7.88 -2.74 -10.37
C VAL A 258 6.49 -2.10 -10.31
N THR A 259 6.17 -1.24 -11.27
CA THR A 259 4.85 -0.60 -11.35
C THR A 259 4.25 -0.81 -12.72
N VAL A 260 3.04 -1.39 -12.74
CA VAL A 260 2.23 -1.59 -13.95
C VAL A 260 1.39 -0.34 -14.19
N LEU A 261 1.54 0.25 -15.38
CA LEU A 261 0.77 1.40 -15.87
C LEU A 261 -0.16 0.93 -17.00
N ALA A 262 -1.06 0.02 -16.66
CA ALA A 262 -2.11 -0.50 -17.54
C ALA A 262 -3.39 -0.65 -16.73
N ASN A 263 -4.55 -0.59 -17.36
CA ASN A 263 -5.85 -0.60 -16.68
C ASN A 263 -5.98 0.48 -15.59
N ILE A 264 -5.38 1.64 -15.77
CA ILE A 264 -5.36 2.71 -14.77
C ILE A 264 -6.77 3.22 -14.49
N SER A 265 -7.36 2.75 -13.39
CA SER A 265 -8.68 3.16 -12.90
C SER A 265 -8.58 4.45 -12.08
N PRO A 266 -9.64 5.30 -12.08
CA PRO A 266 -9.73 6.41 -11.12
C PRO A 266 -9.72 5.95 -9.67
N ASP A 267 -10.13 4.71 -9.41
CA ASP A 267 -10.34 4.16 -8.08
C ASP A 267 -9.33 3.04 -7.78
N CYS A 268 -9.09 2.82 -6.50
CA CYS A 268 -8.11 1.86 -5.99
C CYS A 268 -8.54 0.40 -6.29
N ASP A 269 -7.57 -0.50 -6.43
CA ASP A 269 -7.79 -1.95 -6.51
C ASP A 269 -8.53 -2.52 -5.27
N CYS A 270 -8.58 -1.75 -4.20
CA CYS A 270 -9.33 -2.06 -2.98
C CYS A 270 -10.83 -1.75 -3.08
N ASP A 271 -11.30 -1.15 -4.17
CA ASP A 271 -12.72 -0.88 -4.43
C ASP A 271 -13.29 -1.95 -5.37
N GLY A 272 -14.22 -2.76 -4.86
CA GLY A 272 -14.91 -3.80 -5.66
C GLY A 272 -15.82 -3.22 -6.77
N HIS A 273 -16.10 -1.92 -6.73
CA HIS A 273 -16.92 -1.18 -7.69
C HIS A 273 -16.10 -0.15 -8.47
N ALA A 274 -14.78 -0.31 -8.52
CA ALA A 274 -13.89 0.60 -9.22
C ALA A 274 -14.37 0.90 -10.64
N ARG A 275 -14.38 2.19 -10.99
CA ARG A 275 -14.75 2.67 -12.33
C ARG A 275 -13.81 2.12 -13.39
N ALA A 276 -14.26 2.10 -14.64
CA ALA A 276 -13.44 1.67 -15.76
C ALA A 276 -12.14 2.48 -15.88
N PRO A 277 -11.07 1.88 -16.46
CA PRO A 277 -9.84 2.60 -16.76
C PRO A 277 -10.11 3.87 -17.56
N PHE A 278 -9.36 4.93 -17.27
CA PHE A 278 -9.53 6.27 -17.86
C PHE A 278 -8.28 6.79 -18.57
N VAL A 279 -7.21 6.02 -18.52
CA VAL A 279 -5.93 6.26 -19.21
C VAL A 279 -5.64 5.05 -20.08
N GLU A 280 -5.19 5.28 -21.31
CA GLU A 280 -4.68 4.21 -22.18
C GLU A 280 -3.44 3.57 -21.55
N ASP A 281 -3.27 2.27 -21.77
CA ASP A 281 -2.13 1.52 -21.25
C ASP A 281 -0.81 2.15 -21.71
N ILE A 282 0.12 2.32 -20.76
CA ILE A 282 1.40 2.99 -20.99
C ILE A 282 2.54 1.98 -21.08
N GLY A 283 2.58 1.02 -20.14
CA GLY A 283 3.66 0.04 -20.04
C GLY A 283 3.94 -0.38 -18.60
N ILE A 284 5.17 -0.83 -18.37
CA ILE A 284 5.65 -1.25 -17.05
C ILE A 284 6.97 -0.53 -16.78
N ILE A 285 7.18 -0.12 -15.52
CA ILE A 285 8.44 0.49 -15.08
C ILE A 285 9.02 -0.26 -13.88
N ALA A 286 10.34 -0.15 -13.71
CA ALA A 286 11.03 -0.75 -12.58
C ALA A 286 12.19 0.11 -12.11
N SER A 287 12.46 0.11 -10.79
CA SER A 287 13.56 0.87 -10.18
C SER A 287 13.96 0.26 -8.84
N ARG A 288 15.15 0.63 -8.36
CA ARG A 288 15.61 0.40 -6.98
C ARG A 288 15.21 1.53 -6.03
N ASP A 289 14.64 2.59 -6.55
CA ASP A 289 14.31 3.82 -5.83
C ASP A 289 12.80 4.04 -5.85
N ILE A 290 12.17 3.97 -4.67
CA ILE A 290 10.72 4.07 -4.50
C ILE A 290 10.18 5.47 -4.85
N VAL A 291 10.95 6.49 -4.60
CA VAL A 291 10.59 7.89 -4.90
C VAL A 291 10.67 8.14 -6.39
N ALA A 292 11.75 7.68 -7.02
CA ALA A 292 11.97 7.82 -8.45
C ALA A 292 10.89 7.10 -9.27
N ILE A 293 10.50 5.88 -8.86
CA ILE A 293 9.48 5.12 -9.59
C ILE A 293 8.10 5.76 -9.46
N ASP A 294 7.71 6.26 -8.27
CA ASP A 294 6.42 6.92 -8.08
C ASP A 294 6.36 8.28 -8.80
N LYS A 295 7.47 9.04 -8.80
CA LYS A 295 7.59 10.26 -9.61
C LYS A 295 7.48 9.96 -11.11
N ALA A 296 8.18 8.92 -11.60
CA ALA A 296 8.09 8.49 -13.00
C ALA A 296 6.69 8.00 -13.36
N THR A 297 6.01 7.25 -12.47
CA THR A 297 4.61 6.84 -12.63
C THR A 297 3.73 8.06 -12.87
N PHE A 298 3.81 9.05 -11.99
CA PHE A 298 3.03 10.28 -12.10
C PHE A 298 3.30 11.02 -13.42
N ASP A 299 4.57 11.20 -13.79
CA ASP A 299 4.98 11.92 -15.00
C ASP A 299 4.54 11.21 -16.29
N LEU A 300 4.61 9.87 -16.32
CA LEU A 300 4.17 9.09 -17.48
C LEU A 300 2.65 9.20 -17.68
N VAL A 301 1.87 9.16 -16.59
CA VAL A 301 0.41 9.37 -16.65
C VAL A 301 0.08 10.79 -17.08
N ALA A 302 0.78 11.81 -16.55
CA ALA A 302 0.62 13.20 -16.95
C ALA A 302 0.92 13.41 -18.43
N ARG A 303 2.00 12.79 -18.93
CA ARG A 303 2.38 12.82 -20.36
C ARG A 303 1.34 12.16 -21.24
N GLN A 304 0.86 10.96 -20.87
CA GLN A 304 -0.12 10.20 -21.63
C GLN A 304 -1.45 10.95 -21.76
N THR A 305 -1.87 11.62 -20.68
CA THR A 305 -3.15 12.33 -20.65
C THR A 305 -3.08 13.79 -21.13
N GLY A 306 -1.87 14.35 -21.28
CA GLY A 306 -1.67 15.77 -21.55
C GLY A 306 -2.10 16.70 -20.42
N LYS A 307 -2.33 16.17 -19.22
CA LYS A 307 -2.76 16.92 -18.03
C LYS A 307 -1.69 16.86 -16.95
N GLU A 308 -1.45 17.99 -16.28
CA GLU A 308 -0.47 18.07 -15.20
C GLU A 308 -0.79 17.12 -14.04
N ASN A 309 -2.06 17.02 -13.66
CA ASN A 309 -2.52 16.12 -12.60
C ASN A 309 -3.94 15.61 -12.86
N ILE A 310 -4.06 14.57 -13.66
CA ILE A 310 -5.35 13.96 -14.00
C ILE A 310 -6.05 13.35 -12.77
N PHE A 311 -5.29 12.90 -11.77
CA PHE A 311 -5.86 12.27 -10.57
C PHE A 311 -6.67 13.28 -9.73
N THR A 312 -6.25 14.55 -9.68
CA THR A 312 -7.01 15.62 -9.03
C THR A 312 -8.34 15.91 -9.74
N ASP A 313 -8.40 15.71 -11.07
CA ASP A 313 -9.66 15.81 -11.80
C ASP A 313 -10.65 14.70 -11.40
N MET A 314 -10.13 13.52 -11.05
CA MET A 314 -10.93 12.37 -10.63
C MET A 314 -11.37 12.45 -9.16
N HIS A 315 -10.51 12.96 -8.30
CA HIS A 315 -10.72 13.10 -6.86
C HIS A 315 -10.36 14.53 -6.43
N ARG A 316 -11.37 15.41 -6.44
CA ARG A 316 -11.20 16.82 -6.06
C ARG A 316 -10.64 16.95 -4.65
N ASN A 317 -9.74 17.90 -4.46
CA ASN A 317 -9.06 18.20 -3.19
C ASN A 317 -8.03 17.15 -2.75
N THR A 318 -7.60 16.26 -3.65
CA THR A 318 -6.54 15.28 -3.36
C THR A 318 -5.38 15.47 -4.32
N ASP A 319 -4.19 15.67 -3.80
CA ASP A 319 -2.95 15.76 -4.58
C ASP A 319 -2.00 14.64 -4.17
N GLY A 320 -1.62 13.79 -5.12
CA GLY A 320 -0.70 12.69 -4.86
C GLY A 320 0.78 13.06 -4.87
N ARG A 321 1.14 14.24 -5.39
CA ARG A 321 2.54 14.70 -5.50
C ARG A 321 3.28 14.77 -4.15
N PRO A 322 2.64 15.11 -3.03
CA PRO A 322 3.31 15.06 -1.73
C PRO A 322 3.89 13.71 -1.35
N GLN A 323 3.40 12.58 -1.89
CA GLN A 323 3.94 11.25 -1.60
C GLN A 323 5.44 11.18 -1.94
N TYR A 324 5.79 11.44 -3.19
CA TYR A 324 7.19 11.35 -3.62
C TYR A 324 8.02 12.57 -3.16
N LEU A 325 7.42 13.77 -3.02
CA LEU A 325 8.13 14.94 -2.51
C LEU A 325 8.52 14.78 -1.04
N TYR A 326 7.62 14.28 -0.22
CA TYR A 326 7.90 14.02 1.19
C TYR A 326 8.86 12.83 1.34
N GLY A 327 8.70 11.77 0.52
CA GLY A 327 9.62 10.65 0.48
C GLY A 327 11.08 11.06 0.15
N ASP A 328 11.26 11.97 -0.82
CA ASP A 328 12.57 12.57 -1.14
C ASP A 328 13.15 13.31 0.07
N SER A 329 12.33 14.12 0.75
CA SER A 329 12.77 14.87 1.95
C SER A 329 13.16 13.98 3.13
N LEU A 330 12.59 12.77 3.22
CA LEU A 330 12.93 11.75 4.23
C LEU A 330 14.12 10.85 3.81
N GLY A 331 14.70 11.08 2.63
CA GLY A 331 15.83 10.31 2.13
C GLY A 331 15.46 8.88 1.72
N MET A 332 14.20 8.62 1.34
CA MET A 332 13.75 7.32 0.82
C MET A 332 14.22 7.04 -0.60
N GLY A 333 14.66 8.06 -1.32
CA GLY A 333 15.09 8.06 -2.70
C GLY A 333 15.18 9.48 -3.24
N THR A 334 15.06 9.66 -4.56
CA THR A 334 15.13 10.98 -5.18
C THR A 334 14.09 11.20 -6.28
N VAL A 335 13.52 12.39 -6.34
CA VAL A 335 12.66 12.83 -7.45
C VAL A 335 13.41 13.04 -8.76
N ASN A 336 14.75 13.08 -8.70
CA ASN A 336 15.60 13.22 -9.87
C ASN A 336 15.86 11.84 -10.47
N TYR A 337 15.26 11.54 -11.61
CA TYR A 337 15.39 10.24 -12.25
C TYR A 337 15.71 10.33 -13.73
N ARG A 338 16.24 9.26 -14.29
CA ARG A 338 16.44 9.05 -15.73
C ARG A 338 15.57 7.87 -16.17
N LEU A 339 14.65 8.12 -17.09
CA LEU A 339 13.87 7.06 -17.74
C LEU A 339 14.71 6.37 -18.82
N VAL A 340 14.84 5.05 -18.71
CA VAL A 340 15.60 4.21 -19.65
C VAL A 340 14.65 3.24 -20.31
N LYS A 341 14.34 3.42 -21.58
CA LYS A 341 13.55 2.45 -22.36
C LYS A 341 14.42 1.24 -22.70
N ILE A 342 13.88 0.03 -22.48
CA ILE A 342 14.52 -1.26 -22.79
C ILE A 342 13.74 -2.02 -23.83
#